data_6dc3e84b07f2be9bb661914fe4814206
#
_entry.id   6dc3e84b07f2be9bb661914fe4814206
#
_cell.length_a   1.000
_cell.length_b   1.000
_cell.length_c   1.000
_cell.angle_alpha   90.00
_cell.angle_beta   90.00
_cell.angle_gamma   90.00
#
_symmetry.space_group_name_H-M   'P 1'
#
loop_
_entity.id
_entity.type
_entity.pdbx_description
1 polymer ?
#
loop_
_entity_poly.entity_id
_entity_poly.type
_entity_poly.pdbx_seq_one_letter_code
_entity_poly.pdbx_strand_id
1 'polypeptide(L)'
;SDDVAFGLQDYGLKQGESLHKVNPLKDIQDPEDPYERLLLSIKRGDHILVSGATATGKTTFLNNLLKILDIHKRIITIEDTRELLVPHPNRVHIVMSRTEQTNEFDYSKIIDLVVRFTPDAIIGGEISTNNAGALWELMGSGHDNCLATIHAESSEAAYEAFVDRILHSYPTIDREKTIKEMHRKLRVVQINRDGNLRAVTEVT
;
A
#
# COMPACT_ATOMS: atom_id res chain seq x y z
N SER A 1 19.36 -6.63 35.50
CA SER A 1 18.78 -6.38 34.18
C SER A 1 19.68 -7.00 33.15
N ASP A 2 19.28 -8.14 32.62
CA ASP A 2 20.02 -8.79 31.56
C ASP A 2 19.76 -7.98 30.29
N ASP A 3 20.70 -7.10 29.95
CA ASP A 3 20.74 -6.45 28.63
C ASP A 3 20.99 -7.57 27.63
N VAL A 4 19.95 -7.94 26.88
CA VAL A 4 20.08 -8.79 25.71
C VAL A 4 20.79 -7.96 24.63
N ALA A 5 22.12 -7.97 24.69
CA ALA A 5 22.93 -7.32 23.68
C ALA A 5 22.95 -8.20 22.42
N PHE A 6 22.24 -7.81 21.37
CA PHE A 6 22.38 -8.42 20.04
C PHE A 6 23.73 -8.04 19.45
N GLY A 7 24.55 -9.03 19.09
CA GLY A 7 25.80 -8.84 18.36
C GLY A 7 25.59 -8.80 16.85
N LEU A 8 26.60 -8.37 16.09
CA LEU A 8 26.53 -8.31 14.61
C LEU A 8 26.15 -9.65 13.97
N GLN A 9 26.60 -10.77 14.56
CA GLN A 9 26.29 -12.12 14.10
C GLN A 9 24.79 -12.49 14.26
N ASP A 10 24.08 -11.87 15.21
CA ASP A 10 22.64 -12.08 15.40
C ASP A 10 21.83 -11.42 14.28
N TYR A 11 22.42 -10.45 13.59
CA TYR A 11 21.89 -9.84 12.36
C TYR A 11 22.41 -10.54 11.08
N GLY A 12 23.07 -11.71 11.21
CA GLY A 12 23.59 -12.46 10.07
C GLY A 12 24.89 -11.88 9.47
N LEU A 13 25.50 -10.88 10.10
CA LEU A 13 26.77 -10.32 9.64
C LEU A 13 27.95 -11.08 10.25
N LYS A 14 28.57 -11.96 9.47
CA LYS A 14 29.72 -12.78 9.85
C LYS A 14 30.89 -12.59 8.90
N GLN A 15 32.11 -12.68 9.44
CA GLN A 15 33.32 -12.54 8.64
C GLN A 15 33.42 -13.66 7.59
N GLY A 16 33.59 -13.29 6.33
CA GLY A 16 33.76 -14.25 5.22
C GLY A 16 32.46 -14.85 4.69
N GLU A 17 31.29 -14.50 5.24
CA GLU A 17 29.98 -14.90 4.74
C GLU A 17 29.36 -13.80 3.88
N SER A 18 28.58 -14.20 2.85
CA SER A 18 27.77 -13.27 2.07
C SER A 18 26.59 -12.75 2.89
N LEU A 19 26.17 -11.52 2.62
CA LEU A 19 25.00 -10.95 3.27
C LEU A 19 23.72 -11.76 2.97
N HIS A 20 22.91 -11.97 3.99
CA HIS A 20 21.62 -12.62 3.82
C HIS A 20 20.65 -11.73 3.02
N LYS A 21 19.92 -12.34 2.08
CA LYS A 21 18.80 -11.70 1.41
C LYS A 21 17.57 -11.79 2.31
N VAL A 22 17.10 -10.66 2.81
CA VAL A 22 15.93 -10.60 3.72
C VAL A 22 14.66 -11.06 3.00
N ASN A 23 14.54 -10.76 1.72
CA ASN A 23 13.40 -11.19 0.91
C ASN A 23 13.87 -11.67 -0.46
N PRO A 24 14.11 -12.98 -0.65
CA PRO A 24 14.59 -13.53 -1.91
C PRO A 24 13.56 -13.39 -3.06
N LEU A 25 12.26 -13.17 -2.73
CA LEU A 25 11.23 -12.98 -3.75
C LEU A 25 11.42 -11.68 -4.53
N LYS A 26 12.13 -10.68 -3.97
CA LYS A 26 12.41 -9.39 -4.64
C LYS A 26 13.33 -9.54 -5.86
N ASP A 27 14.06 -10.64 -5.97
CA ASP A 27 14.94 -10.94 -7.12
C ASP A 27 14.24 -11.76 -8.21
N ILE A 28 13.00 -12.22 -7.98
CA ILE A 28 12.25 -12.99 -8.97
C ILE A 28 11.69 -12.04 -10.02
N GLN A 29 11.93 -12.35 -11.29
CA GLN A 29 11.33 -11.60 -12.40
C GLN A 29 9.81 -11.73 -12.39
N ASP A 30 9.11 -10.65 -12.74
CA ASP A 30 7.65 -10.66 -12.82
C ASP A 30 7.15 -11.67 -13.87
N PRO A 31 6.18 -12.54 -13.53
CA PRO A 31 5.56 -13.43 -14.48
C PRO A 31 4.85 -12.68 -15.61
N GLU A 32 4.76 -13.28 -16.79
CA GLU A 32 3.95 -12.73 -17.90
C GLU A 32 2.46 -12.77 -17.59
N ASP A 33 2.02 -13.84 -16.91
CA ASP A 33 0.63 -13.99 -16.49
C ASP A 33 0.24 -12.95 -15.43
N PRO A 34 -0.79 -12.10 -15.68
CA PRO A 34 -1.16 -11.02 -14.76
C PRO A 34 -1.65 -11.51 -13.39
N TYR A 35 -2.29 -12.66 -13.33
CA TYR A 35 -2.75 -13.24 -12.07
C TYR A 35 -1.58 -13.71 -11.21
N GLU A 36 -0.62 -14.43 -11.80
CA GLU A 36 0.59 -14.86 -11.10
C GLU A 36 1.46 -13.69 -10.69
N ARG A 37 1.55 -12.65 -11.54
CA ARG A 37 2.23 -11.39 -11.22
C ARG A 37 1.64 -10.73 -9.98
N LEU A 38 0.32 -10.61 -9.91
CA LEU A 38 -0.38 -10.05 -8.75
C LEU A 38 -0.12 -10.87 -7.48
N LEU A 39 -0.20 -12.20 -7.56
CA LEU A 39 0.07 -13.08 -6.42
C LEU A 39 1.53 -12.96 -5.94
N LEU A 40 2.48 -12.91 -6.85
CA LEU A 40 3.89 -12.72 -6.52
C LEU A 40 4.10 -11.35 -5.86
N SER A 41 3.49 -10.29 -6.39
CA SER A 41 3.58 -8.95 -5.83
C SER A 41 3.09 -8.89 -4.37
N ILE A 42 1.97 -9.55 -4.07
CA ILE A 42 1.46 -9.63 -2.69
C ILE A 42 2.46 -10.37 -1.78
N LYS A 43 2.98 -11.53 -2.22
CA LYS A 43 3.95 -12.32 -1.45
C LYS A 43 5.27 -11.59 -1.25
N ARG A 44 5.69 -10.81 -2.24
CA ARG A 44 6.92 -10.02 -2.23
C ARG A 44 6.83 -8.79 -1.33
N GLY A 45 5.61 -8.38 -0.96
CA GLY A 45 5.37 -7.19 -0.15
C GLY A 45 5.25 -5.91 -0.96
N ASP A 46 5.04 -5.98 -2.27
CA ASP A 46 4.85 -4.79 -3.11
C ASP A 46 3.61 -4.02 -2.68
N HIS A 47 3.61 -2.72 -2.90
CA HIS A 47 2.42 -1.88 -2.72
C HIS A 47 1.49 -2.06 -3.92
N ILE A 48 0.17 -2.06 -3.68
CA ILE A 48 -0.83 -2.28 -4.73
C ILE A 48 -1.86 -1.17 -4.71
N LEU A 49 -2.09 -0.59 -5.88
CA LEU A 49 -3.09 0.44 -6.12
C LEU A 49 -4.18 -0.11 -7.03
N VAL A 50 -5.39 -0.28 -6.49
CA VAL A 50 -6.55 -0.71 -7.26
C VAL A 50 -7.21 0.51 -7.88
N SER A 51 -7.13 0.62 -9.19
CA SER A 51 -7.59 1.76 -9.98
C SER A 51 -8.86 1.43 -10.78
N GLY A 52 -9.67 2.43 -11.03
CA GLY A 52 -10.87 2.31 -11.88
C GLY A 52 -11.86 3.44 -11.61
N ALA A 53 -12.78 3.64 -12.53
CA ALA A 53 -13.86 4.61 -12.40
C ALA A 53 -14.80 4.30 -11.21
N THR A 54 -15.76 5.20 -10.95
CA THR A 54 -16.78 4.97 -9.92
C THR A 54 -17.60 3.70 -10.23
N ALA A 55 -17.93 2.95 -9.18
CA ALA A 55 -18.74 1.72 -9.27
C ALA A 55 -18.11 0.57 -10.10
N THR A 56 -16.81 0.58 -10.38
CA THR A 56 -16.12 -0.55 -11.03
C THR A 56 -15.84 -1.72 -10.09
N GLY A 57 -16.06 -1.56 -8.77
CA GLY A 57 -15.86 -2.62 -7.77
C GLY A 57 -14.47 -2.65 -7.15
N LYS A 58 -13.73 -1.52 -7.15
CA LYS A 58 -12.40 -1.40 -6.53
C LYS A 58 -12.35 -1.91 -5.09
N THR A 59 -13.27 -1.42 -4.23
CA THR A 59 -13.33 -1.84 -2.82
C THR A 59 -13.64 -3.32 -2.69
N THR A 60 -14.51 -3.87 -3.54
CA THR A 60 -14.81 -5.31 -3.58
C THR A 60 -13.56 -6.12 -3.97
N PHE A 61 -12.82 -5.64 -4.97
CA PHE A 61 -11.57 -6.28 -5.39
C PHE A 61 -10.51 -6.21 -4.27
N LEU A 62 -10.35 -5.03 -3.66
CA LEU A 62 -9.44 -4.85 -2.52
C LEU A 62 -9.78 -5.78 -1.36
N ASN A 63 -11.06 -5.96 -1.02
CA ASN A 63 -11.51 -6.91 -0.02
C ASN A 63 -11.15 -8.37 -0.37
N ASN A 64 -11.07 -8.72 -1.66
CA ASN A 64 -10.58 -10.04 -2.07
C ASN A 64 -9.06 -10.16 -1.95
N LEU A 65 -8.29 -9.10 -2.23
CA LEU A 65 -6.84 -9.10 -1.98
C LEU A 65 -6.52 -9.31 -0.50
N LEU A 66 -7.33 -8.74 0.41
CA LEU A 66 -7.14 -8.93 1.85
C LEU A 66 -7.24 -10.39 2.29
N LYS A 67 -8.00 -11.22 1.57
CA LYS A 67 -8.10 -12.66 1.86
C LYS A 67 -6.86 -13.45 1.43
N ILE A 68 -6.03 -12.88 0.54
CA ILE A 68 -4.81 -13.51 0.03
C ILE A 68 -3.61 -13.20 0.95
N LEU A 69 -3.66 -12.10 1.68
CA LEU A 69 -2.63 -11.79 2.67
C LEU A 69 -2.60 -12.86 3.77
N ASP A 70 -1.40 -13.16 4.27
CA ASP A 70 -1.23 -14.10 5.38
C ASP A 70 -2.10 -13.69 6.57
N ILE A 71 -2.93 -14.61 7.05
CA ILE A 71 -3.90 -14.39 8.13
C ILE A 71 -3.27 -13.94 9.46
N HIS A 72 -1.99 -14.21 9.65
CA HIS A 72 -1.25 -13.83 10.84
C HIS A 72 -0.71 -12.40 10.79
N LYS A 73 -0.78 -11.73 9.63
CA LYS A 73 -0.36 -10.34 9.50
C LYS A 73 -1.19 -9.40 10.37
N ARG A 74 -0.52 -8.40 10.94
CA ARG A 74 -1.17 -7.25 11.58
C ARG A 74 -1.60 -6.26 10.49
N ILE A 75 -2.89 -6.05 10.37
CA ILE A 75 -3.48 -5.16 9.37
C ILE A 75 -3.96 -3.87 10.02
N ILE A 76 -3.57 -2.72 9.46
CA ILE A 76 -4.15 -1.43 9.82
C ILE A 76 -4.87 -0.87 8.62
N THR A 77 -6.15 -0.50 8.79
CA THR A 77 -6.91 0.21 7.76
C THR A 77 -7.03 1.69 8.09
N ILE A 78 -6.98 2.52 7.05
CA ILE A 78 -7.23 3.97 7.12
C ILE A 78 -8.35 4.28 6.12
N GLU A 79 -9.52 4.66 6.61
CA GLU A 79 -10.74 4.82 5.82
C GLU A 79 -11.48 6.10 6.19
N ASP A 80 -12.16 6.72 5.25
CA ASP A 80 -13.09 7.84 5.53
C ASP A 80 -14.44 7.29 6.07
N THR A 81 -14.85 6.15 5.55
CA THR A 81 -16.02 5.39 5.98
C THR A 81 -15.65 3.91 5.97
N ARG A 82 -16.09 3.18 6.97
CA ARG A 82 -15.73 1.77 7.12
C ARG A 82 -16.41 0.89 6.07
N GLU A 83 -15.64 0.49 5.05
CA GLU A 83 -16.08 -0.39 3.96
C GLU A 83 -15.24 -1.67 3.85
N LEU A 84 -14.03 -1.67 4.43
CA LEU A 84 -13.10 -2.78 4.32
C LEU A 84 -13.47 -3.93 5.26
N LEU A 85 -13.53 -5.12 4.67
CA LEU A 85 -13.84 -6.38 5.35
C LEU A 85 -12.53 -7.15 5.60
N VAL A 86 -11.85 -6.82 6.69
CA VAL A 86 -10.56 -7.42 7.05
C VAL A 86 -10.77 -8.73 7.81
N PRO A 87 -10.40 -9.91 7.24
CA PRO A 87 -10.61 -11.21 7.90
C PRO A 87 -9.61 -11.49 9.03
N HIS A 88 -8.51 -10.74 9.10
CA HIS A 88 -7.40 -10.96 10.03
C HIS A 88 -7.82 -10.73 11.48
N PRO A 89 -7.44 -11.62 12.42
CA PRO A 89 -7.73 -11.44 13.84
C PRO A 89 -6.95 -10.23 14.43
N ASN A 90 -5.71 -10.00 13.98
CA ASN A 90 -4.89 -8.88 14.40
C ASN A 90 -5.10 -7.69 13.45
N ARG A 91 -6.08 -6.85 13.75
CA ARG A 91 -6.41 -5.70 12.91
C ARG A 91 -6.79 -4.47 13.74
N VAL A 92 -6.52 -3.29 13.19
CA VAL A 92 -6.97 -2.00 13.71
C VAL A 92 -7.62 -1.23 12.57
N HIS A 93 -8.80 -0.67 12.81
CA HIS A 93 -9.49 0.20 11.87
C HIS A 93 -9.38 1.66 12.35
N ILE A 94 -8.76 2.51 11.54
CA ILE A 94 -8.72 3.96 11.75
C ILE A 94 -9.73 4.57 10.79
N VAL A 95 -10.77 5.20 11.34
CA VAL A 95 -11.79 5.90 10.55
C VAL A 95 -11.62 7.40 10.75
N MET A 96 -11.40 8.11 9.64
CA MET A 96 -11.21 9.56 9.59
C MET A 96 -12.33 10.20 8.81
N SER A 97 -13.38 10.64 9.50
CA SER A 97 -14.48 11.36 8.86
C SER A 97 -13.96 12.65 8.19
N ARG A 98 -14.36 12.87 6.92
CA ARG A 98 -14.02 14.10 6.18
C ARG A 98 -14.56 15.37 6.83
N THR A 99 -15.61 15.25 7.62
CA THR A 99 -16.32 16.38 8.28
C THR A 99 -15.80 16.69 9.67
N GLU A 100 -15.05 15.79 10.30
CA GLU A 100 -14.59 15.92 11.70
C GLU A 100 -13.09 16.21 11.81
N GLN A 101 -12.43 16.60 10.71
CA GLN A 101 -11.05 17.02 10.75
C GLN A 101 -10.93 18.32 11.54
N THR A 102 -10.48 18.22 12.78
CA THR A 102 -10.10 19.35 13.61
C THR A 102 -8.60 19.61 13.42
N ASN A 103 -8.13 20.84 13.66
CA ASN A 103 -6.71 21.19 13.65
C ASN A 103 -5.86 20.35 14.64
N GLU A 104 -6.49 19.57 15.50
CA GLU A 104 -5.83 18.75 16.50
C GLU A 104 -5.53 17.33 16.02
N PHE A 105 -6.24 16.81 15.00
CA PHE A 105 -6.05 15.44 14.49
C PHE A 105 -6.11 15.43 12.97
N ASP A 106 -4.94 15.39 12.36
CA ASP A 106 -4.76 15.33 10.92
C ASP A 106 -4.05 14.03 10.48
N TYR A 107 -3.88 13.84 9.18
CA TYR A 107 -3.21 12.65 8.63
C TYR A 107 -1.74 12.54 9.00
N SER A 108 -1.05 13.64 9.39
CA SER A 108 0.35 13.57 9.84
C SER A 108 0.47 12.81 11.17
N LYS A 109 -0.48 13.03 12.09
CA LYS A 109 -0.53 12.30 13.36
C LYS A 109 -0.89 10.82 13.18
N ILE A 110 -1.63 10.50 12.11
CA ILE A 110 -1.93 9.10 11.77
C ILE A 110 -0.66 8.37 11.38
N ILE A 111 0.25 8.98 10.62
CA ILE A 111 1.53 8.36 10.26
C ILE A 111 2.28 7.92 11.52
N ASP A 112 2.45 8.83 12.48
CA ASP A 112 3.12 8.52 13.75
C ASP A 112 2.45 7.38 14.52
N LEU A 113 1.12 7.36 14.52
CA LEU A 113 0.34 6.32 15.19
C LEU A 113 0.52 4.97 14.49
N VAL A 114 0.38 4.93 13.16
CA VAL A 114 0.47 3.72 12.35
C VAL A 114 1.86 3.09 12.47
N VAL A 115 2.92 3.89 12.36
CA VAL A 115 4.31 3.40 12.50
C VAL A 115 4.53 2.76 13.87
N ARG A 116 3.97 3.34 14.95
CA ARG A 116 4.07 2.78 16.31
C ARG A 116 3.30 1.47 16.50
N PHE A 117 2.27 1.23 15.72
CA PHE A 117 1.54 -0.04 15.73
C PHE A 117 2.28 -1.17 15.02
N THR A 118 3.40 -0.88 14.36
CA THR A 118 4.23 -1.88 13.65
C THR A 118 3.39 -2.81 12.76
N PRO A 119 2.64 -2.28 11.77
CA PRO A 119 1.81 -3.09 10.91
C PRO A 119 2.65 -3.94 9.94
N ASP A 120 2.13 -5.12 9.59
CA ASP A 120 2.66 -5.94 8.50
C ASP A 120 2.05 -5.55 7.14
N ALA A 121 0.87 -4.90 7.17
CA ALA A 121 0.25 -4.31 5.98
C ALA A 121 -0.64 -3.12 6.36
N ILE A 122 -0.69 -2.11 5.48
CA ILE A 122 -1.48 -0.89 5.63
C ILE A 122 -2.48 -0.82 4.49
N ILE A 123 -3.76 -0.61 4.80
CA ILE A 123 -4.81 -0.60 3.80
C ILE A 123 -5.52 0.76 3.81
N GLY A 124 -5.36 1.51 2.73
CA GLY A 124 -6.13 2.74 2.49
C GLY A 124 -7.45 2.43 1.79
N GLY A 125 -8.57 2.88 2.31
CA GLY A 125 -9.87 2.70 1.66
C GLY A 125 -9.88 3.34 0.27
N GLU A 126 -9.59 4.64 0.21
CA GLU A 126 -9.47 5.40 -1.04
C GLU A 126 -8.42 6.50 -0.89
N ILE A 127 -7.57 6.66 -1.90
CA ILE A 127 -6.63 7.78 -1.96
C ILE A 127 -7.41 9.05 -2.35
N SER A 128 -7.35 10.03 -1.47
CA SER A 128 -7.93 11.37 -1.63
C SER A 128 -6.83 12.43 -1.48
N THR A 129 -7.17 13.68 -1.77
CA THR A 129 -6.26 14.81 -1.58
C THR A 129 -5.76 14.92 -0.13
N ASN A 130 -6.60 14.55 0.85
CA ASN A 130 -6.28 14.71 2.26
C ASN A 130 -5.32 13.64 2.80
N ASN A 131 -5.33 12.43 2.23
CA ASN A 131 -4.57 11.29 2.76
C ASN A 131 -3.41 10.84 1.85
N ALA A 132 -3.33 11.34 0.62
CA ALA A 132 -2.34 10.90 -0.35
C ALA A 132 -0.91 11.07 0.14
N GLY A 133 -0.58 12.22 0.74
CA GLY A 133 0.73 12.48 1.30
C GLY A 133 1.09 11.49 2.39
N ALA A 134 0.18 11.27 3.35
CA ALA A 134 0.37 10.32 4.44
C ALA A 134 0.57 8.88 3.96
N LEU A 135 -0.25 8.42 3.00
CA LEU A 135 -0.10 7.08 2.43
C LEU A 135 1.22 6.93 1.67
N TRP A 136 1.67 7.96 0.96
CA TRP A 136 2.96 7.95 0.27
C TRP A 136 4.14 7.85 1.26
N GLU A 137 4.11 8.59 2.36
CA GLU A 137 5.11 8.48 3.42
C GLU A 137 5.12 7.08 4.05
N LEU A 138 3.95 6.51 4.33
CA LEU A 138 3.84 5.15 4.87
C LEU A 138 4.40 4.09 3.91
N MET A 139 4.17 4.24 2.59
CA MET A 139 4.80 3.39 1.56
C MET A 139 6.32 3.55 1.52
N GLY A 140 6.83 4.74 1.85
CA GLY A 140 8.26 5.04 1.94
C GLY A 140 8.93 4.60 3.23
N SER A 141 8.19 4.30 4.29
CA SER A 141 8.71 4.04 5.64
C SER A 141 9.17 2.59 5.88
N GLY A 142 9.22 1.75 4.83
CA GLY A 142 9.73 0.38 4.91
C GLY A 142 8.68 -0.67 5.27
N HIS A 143 7.39 -0.29 5.31
CA HIS A 143 6.30 -1.27 5.44
C HIS A 143 6.06 -2.00 4.12
N ASP A 144 5.79 -3.28 4.19
CA ASP A 144 5.34 -4.09 3.06
C ASP A 144 3.81 -3.93 2.86
N ASN A 145 3.31 -4.31 1.67
CA ASN A 145 1.88 -4.42 1.37
C ASN A 145 1.04 -3.19 1.80
N CYS A 146 1.39 -2.00 1.36
CA CYS A 146 0.45 -0.89 1.41
C CYS A 146 -0.51 -1.01 0.23
N LEU A 147 -1.80 -1.27 0.49
CA LEU A 147 -2.84 -1.45 -0.53
C LEU A 147 -3.85 -0.30 -0.43
N ALA A 148 -4.27 0.25 -1.55
CA ALA A 148 -5.27 1.31 -1.57
C ALA A 148 -6.09 1.30 -2.86
N THR A 149 -7.20 2.06 -2.88
CA THR A 149 -7.94 2.32 -4.12
C THR A 149 -7.76 3.76 -4.60
N ILE A 150 -7.91 3.97 -5.90
CA ILE A 150 -7.88 5.31 -6.52
C ILE A 150 -8.87 5.38 -7.69
N HIS A 151 -9.43 6.55 -7.91
CA HIS A 151 -10.20 6.82 -9.12
C HIS A 151 -9.28 7.29 -10.25
N ALA A 152 -9.17 6.46 -11.30
CA ALA A 152 -8.52 6.81 -12.56
C ALA A 152 -9.04 5.92 -13.71
N GLU A 153 -8.78 6.32 -14.96
CA GLU A 153 -9.29 5.64 -16.16
C GLU A 153 -8.29 4.65 -16.75
N SER A 154 -7.02 4.74 -16.34
CA SER A 154 -5.93 3.84 -16.74
C SER A 154 -4.89 3.72 -15.63
N SER A 155 -3.98 2.75 -15.74
CA SER A 155 -2.87 2.58 -14.79
C SER A 155 -1.95 3.81 -14.79
N GLU A 156 -1.65 4.38 -15.96
CA GLU A 156 -0.83 5.59 -16.06
C GLU A 156 -1.53 6.79 -15.40
N ALA A 157 -2.83 6.99 -15.68
CA ALA A 157 -3.61 8.02 -15.02
C ALA A 157 -3.71 7.85 -13.50
N ALA A 158 -3.57 6.62 -12.99
CA ALA A 158 -3.55 6.36 -11.56
C ALA A 158 -2.28 6.91 -10.89
N TYR A 159 -1.11 6.75 -11.51
CA TYR A 159 0.13 7.35 -11.03
C TYR A 159 0.05 8.88 -11.04
N GLU A 160 -0.42 9.45 -12.14
CA GLU A 160 -0.62 10.89 -12.31
C GLU A 160 -1.57 11.45 -11.25
N ALA A 161 -2.73 10.82 -11.07
CA ALA A 161 -3.72 11.24 -10.09
C ALA A 161 -3.20 11.11 -8.64
N PHE A 162 -2.36 10.12 -8.35
CA PHE A 162 -1.77 9.97 -7.03
C PHE A 162 -0.77 11.06 -6.75
N VAL A 163 0.18 11.31 -7.66
CA VAL A 163 1.18 12.37 -7.46
C VAL A 163 0.54 13.75 -7.38
N ASP A 164 -0.48 14.03 -8.18
CA ASP A 164 -1.20 15.31 -8.12
C ASP A 164 -1.85 15.53 -6.74
N ARG A 165 -2.39 14.47 -6.12
CA ARG A 165 -2.93 14.53 -4.76
C ARG A 165 -1.83 14.70 -3.71
N ILE A 166 -0.66 14.09 -3.88
CA ILE A 166 0.50 14.27 -2.98
C ILE A 166 0.99 15.71 -3.00
N LEU A 167 1.00 16.36 -4.18
CA LEU A 167 1.43 17.74 -4.34
C LEU A 167 0.58 18.75 -3.53
N HIS A 168 -0.65 18.41 -3.17
CA HIS A 168 -1.45 19.22 -2.26
C HIS A 168 -0.84 19.30 -0.85
N SER A 169 -0.27 18.19 -0.36
CA SER A 169 0.39 18.14 0.96
C SER A 169 1.86 18.56 0.88
N TYR A 170 2.52 18.25 -0.22
CA TYR A 170 3.94 18.47 -0.45
C TYR A 170 4.21 19.19 -1.79
N PRO A 171 3.90 20.49 -1.90
CA PRO A 171 3.97 21.22 -3.17
C PRO A 171 5.37 21.37 -3.76
N THR A 172 6.41 21.07 -2.98
CA THR A 172 7.82 21.23 -3.40
C THR A 172 8.47 19.92 -3.88
N ILE A 173 7.75 18.79 -3.87
CA ILE A 173 8.33 17.54 -4.37
C ILE A 173 8.51 17.58 -5.88
N ASP A 174 9.53 16.88 -6.35
CA ASP A 174 9.76 16.68 -7.78
C ASP A 174 8.75 15.65 -8.34
N ARG A 175 7.82 16.14 -9.16
CA ARG A 175 6.74 15.34 -9.74
C ARG A 175 7.26 14.17 -10.58
N GLU A 176 8.20 14.42 -11.47
CA GLU A 176 8.73 13.37 -12.38
C GLU A 176 9.51 12.31 -11.61
N LYS A 177 10.32 12.74 -10.65
CA LYS A 177 11.07 11.83 -9.77
C LYS A 177 10.11 10.96 -8.96
N THR A 178 9.02 11.55 -8.43
CA THR A 178 8.03 10.83 -7.64
C THR A 178 7.29 9.80 -8.48
N ILE A 179 6.89 10.13 -9.71
CA ILE A 179 6.26 9.17 -10.63
C ILE A 179 7.22 8.00 -10.93
N LYS A 180 8.49 8.28 -11.24
CA LYS A 180 9.49 7.23 -11.44
C LYS A 180 9.68 6.33 -10.23
N GLU A 181 9.58 6.89 -9.03
CA GLU A 181 9.65 6.12 -7.79
C GLU A 181 8.38 5.28 -7.58
N MET A 182 7.21 5.81 -7.90
CA MET A 182 5.95 5.07 -7.89
C MET A 182 6.00 3.84 -8.81
N HIS A 183 6.43 3.97 -10.04
CA HIS A 183 6.55 2.84 -10.98
C HIS A 183 7.46 1.70 -10.46
N ARG A 184 8.42 2.02 -9.59
CA ARG A 184 9.30 1.00 -8.97
C ARG A 184 8.69 0.32 -7.76
N LYS A 185 7.82 1.02 -7.02
CA LYS A 185 7.30 0.57 -5.72
C LYS A 185 5.86 0.10 -5.75
N LEU A 186 5.07 0.60 -6.71
CA LEU A 186 3.65 0.37 -6.82
C LEU A 186 3.32 -0.52 -8.01
N ARG A 187 2.40 -1.45 -7.80
CA ARG A 187 1.70 -2.19 -8.84
C ARG A 187 0.29 -1.62 -8.96
N VAL A 188 -0.14 -1.31 -10.16
CA VAL A 188 -1.51 -0.86 -10.42
C VAL A 188 -2.31 -2.01 -10.99
N VAL A 189 -3.48 -2.25 -10.40
CA VAL A 189 -4.51 -3.14 -10.93
C VAL A 189 -5.64 -2.27 -11.45
N GLN A 190 -5.75 -2.16 -12.78
CA GLN A 190 -6.80 -1.37 -13.42
C GLN A 190 -8.06 -2.20 -13.62
N ILE A 191 -9.19 -1.70 -13.12
CA ILE A 191 -10.51 -2.32 -13.30
C ILE A 191 -11.38 -1.41 -14.15
N ASN A 192 -11.84 -1.94 -15.29
CA ASN A 192 -12.76 -1.26 -16.18
C ASN A 192 -14.14 -1.92 -16.15
N ARG A 193 -15.15 -1.14 -16.54
CA ARG A 193 -16.53 -1.59 -16.64
C ARG A 193 -17.03 -1.39 -18.07
N ASP A 194 -17.61 -2.44 -18.62
CA ASP A 194 -18.36 -2.40 -19.87
C ASP A 194 -19.77 -2.98 -19.61
N GLY A 195 -20.76 -2.09 -19.61
CA GLY A 195 -22.13 -2.45 -19.22
C GLY A 195 -22.19 -3.03 -17.80
N ASN A 196 -22.53 -4.31 -17.68
CA ASN A 196 -22.58 -5.04 -16.42
C ASN A 196 -21.29 -5.83 -16.13
N LEU A 197 -20.40 -5.98 -17.11
CA LEU A 197 -19.13 -6.65 -16.94
C LEU A 197 -18.14 -5.75 -16.21
N ARG A 198 -17.42 -6.31 -15.27
CA ARG A 198 -16.27 -5.69 -14.61
C ARG A 198 -15.08 -6.58 -14.83
N ALA A 199 -14.00 -6.04 -15.32
CA ALA A 199 -12.81 -6.79 -15.66
C ALA A 199 -11.55 -6.05 -15.22
N VAL A 200 -10.55 -6.82 -14.76
CA VAL A 200 -9.17 -6.34 -14.66
C VAL A 200 -8.64 -6.26 -16.08
N THR A 201 -8.20 -5.09 -16.49
CA THR A 201 -7.70 -4.83 -17.86
C THR A 201 -6.19 -4.68 -17.89
N GLU A 202 -5.57 -4.42 -16.72
CA GLU A 202 -4.12 -4.27 -16.61
C GLU A 202 -3.64 -4.60 -15.19
N VAL A 203 -2.47 -5.23 -15.11
CA VAL A 203 -1.66 -5.39 -13.89
C VAL A 203 -0.23 -5.02 -14.27
N THR A 204 0.27 -3.87 -13.74
CA THR A 204 1.62 -3.37 -14.06
C THR A 204 2.72 -4.13 -13.35
#